data_892b1312f2798f0c01557ec81ec5b718
#
_entry.id   892b1312f2798f0c01557ec81ec5b718
#
_cell.length_a   1.000
_cell.length_b   1.000
_cell.length_c   1.000
_cell.angle_alpha   90.00
_cell.angle_beta   90.00
_cell.angle_gamma   90.00
#
_symmetry.space_group_name_H-M   'P 1'
#
loop_
_entity.id
_entity.type
_entity.pdbx_description
1 polymer ?
#
loop_
_entity_poly.entity_id
_entity_poly.type
_entity_poly.pdbx_seq_one_letter_code
_entity_poly.pdbx_strand_id
1 'polypeptide(L)'
;MTDTEKFPPEKNLPAGYVPPKVWTWEPGNGGAFASINRPVAGATHVKDLPVGKHPLQLYSQGTPNGVKVTIMLEELLAAGHSDAEYDAWLIRIGDGNQFGSGFVEVNPNSKIPALMDHRPKDGGKPLRVFESGSILVYLAEKFGAFLPTEARARTEALNWLFWQMGSAPFLGGGFGHFYAYAPIKIEYAINRYAMEVKRQMDVLNRHLAENEYMAGSTYTIADMAIWPWYGRLALKDAYGDAGDFLSVDEYEHVQRWTKQVGERTGVKRGFMVNRTSGDPSSQLLERHDASDFETKTQDKFGGDPAAKA
;
A
#
# COMPACT_ATOMS: atom_id res chain seq x y z
N MET A 1 -30.51 -23.82 -18.33
CA MET A 1 -29.17 -24.26 -17.92
C MET A 1 -29.16 -24.35 -16.41
N THR A 2 -28.96 -25.50 -15.86
CA THR A 2 -28.78 -25.70 -14.41
C THR A 2 -27.46 -25.14 -13.99
N ASP A 3 -27.29 -24.66 -12.73
CA ASP A 3 -26.04 -24.10 -12.22
C ASP A 3 -24.83 -25.05 -12.40
N THR A 4 -25.06 -26.35 -12.47
CA THR A 4 -24.05 -27.40 -12.73
C THR A 4 -23.51 -27.39 -14.16
N GLU A 5 -24.26 -26.89 -15.16
CA GLU A 5 -23.78 -26.75 -16.54
C GLU A 5 -22.90 -25.52 -16.74
N LYS A 6 -23.07 -24.48 -15.89
CA LYS A 6 -22.29 -23.26 -15.94
C LYS A 6 -20.90 -23.41 -15.30
N PHE A 7 -20.77 -24.32 -14.35
CA PHE A 7 -19.53 -24.54 -13.60
C PHE A 7 -19.29 -26.06 -13.42
N PRO A 8 -18.89 -26.78 -14.48
CA PRO A 8 -18.60 -28.20 -14.35
C PRO A 8 -17.44 -28.39 -13.36
N PRO A 9 -17.66 -29.06 -12.22
CA PRO A 9 -16.69 -29.19 -11.15
C PRO A 9 -15.43 -29.97 -11.52
N GLU A 10 -15.45 -30.72 -12.57
CA GLU A 10 -14.41 -31.72 -12.89
C GLU A 10 -13.34 -31.26 -13.89
N LYS A 11 -13.52 -30.13 -14.59
CA LYS A 11 -12.62 -29.74 -15.70
C LYS A 11 -11.45 -28.84 -15.34
N ASN A 12 -11.36 -28.31 -14.10
CA ASN A 12 -10.46 -27.22 -13.78
C ASN A 12 -9.59 -27.40 -12.53
N LEU A 13 -9.53 -28.61 -11.97
CA LEU A 13 -8.57 -28.87 -10.90
C LEU A 13 -7.19 -29.14 -11.53
N PRO A 14 -6.10 -28.53 -11.02
CA PRO A 14 -4.75 -28.97 -11.36
C PRO A 14 -4.66 -30.47 -11.13
N ALA A 15 -4.12 -31.21 -12.10
CA ALA A 15 -4.03 -32.67 -12.03
C ALA A 15 -3.42 -33.09 -10.67
N GLY A 16 -4.18 -33.84 -9.88
CA GLY A 16 -3.74 -34.37 -8.60
C GLY A 16 -4.11 -33.57 -7.33
N TYR A 17 -4.69 -32.35 -7.42
CA TYR A 17 -5.17 -31.65 -6.23
C TYR A 17 -6.64 -31.90 -5.96
N VAL A 18 -6.94 -32.47 -4.80
CA VAL A 18 -8.30 -32.62 -4.27
C VAL A 18 -8.42 -31.74 -3.03
N PRO A 19 -9.31 -30.72 -3.02
CA PRO A 19 -9.50 -29.88 -1.85
C PRO A 19 -9.94 -30.72 -0.64
N PRO A 20 -9.31 -30.56 0.52
CA PRO A 20 -9.73 -31.24 1.74
C PRO A 20 -11.12 -30.75 2.17
N LYS A 21 -11.87 -31.59 2.89
CA LYS A 21 -13.17 -31.20 3.46
C LYS A 21 -13.04 -30.01 4.44
N VAL A 22 -11.94 -29.97 5.17
CA VAL A 22 -11.59 -28.89 6.10
C VAL A 22 -10.14 -28.54 5.85
N TRP A 23 -9.88 -27.27 5.53
CA TRP A 23 -8.52 -26.77 5.34
C TRP A 23 -7.79 -26.68 6.68
N THR A 24 -6.55 -27.15 6.71
CA THR A 24 -5.63 -27.02 7.84
C THR A 24 -4.40 -26.24 7.42
N TRP A 25 -3.92 -25.38 8.31
CA TRP A 25 -2.72 -24.60 8.07
C TRP A 25 -1.47 -25.46 8.24
N GLU A 26 -0.55 -25.34 7.28
CA GLU A 26 0.80 -25.89 7.37
C GLU A 26 1.81 -24.76 7.08
N PRO A 27 3.01 -24.74 7.72
CA PRO A 27 3.99 -23.67 7.56
C PRO A 27 4.44 -23.44 6.10
N GLY A 28 4.39 -24.44 5.24
CA GLY A 28 4.72 -24.36 3.82
C GLY A 28 3.61 -23.81 2.92
N ASN A 29 2.37 -23.71 3.43
CA ASN A 29 1.24 -23.24 2.64
C ASN A 29 1.38 -21.70 2.40
N GLY A 30 1.42 -21.30 1.13
CA GLY A 30 1.63 -19.90 0.74
C GLY A 30 2.99 -19.61 0.10
N GLY A 31 3.85 -20.62 -0.07
CA GLY A 31 5.14 -20.50 -0.77
C GLY A 31 6.04 -19.42 -0.15
N ALA A 32 6.62 -18.56 -0.96
CA ALA A 32 7.49 -17.47 -0.53
C ALA A 32 6.82 -16.46 0.43
N PHE A 33 5.50 -16.46 0.51
CA PHE A 33 4.71 -15.56 1.38
C PHE A 33 4.12 -16.28 2.61
N ALA A 34 4.49 -17.52 2.88
CA ALA A 34 3.98 -18.28 4.02
C ALA A 34 4.25 -17.58 5.38
N SER A 35 5.38 -16.85 5.49
CA SER A 35 5.78 -16.16 6.72
C SER A 35 5.10 -14.81 6.94
N ILE A 36 4.50 -14.20 5.91
CA ILE A 36 3.91 -12.85 6.03
C ILE A 36 2.44 -12.85 6.45
N ASN A 37 1.84 -14.03 6.58
CA ASN A 37 0.46 -14.18 7.00
C ASN A 37 0.26 -15.42 7.87
N ARG A 38 -0.81 -15.44 8.66
CA ARG A 38 -1.16 -16.52 9.59
C ARG A 38 -2.67 -16.68 9.65
N PRO A 39 -3.17 -17.91 9.91
CA PRO A 39 -4.61 -18.14 10.08
C PRO A 39 -5.12 -17.68 11.47
N VAL A 40 -4.23 -17.27 12.37
CA VAL A 40 -4.56 -16.86 13.74
C VAL A 40 -3.99 -15.46 13.97
N ALA A 41 -4.81 -14.56 14.48
CA ALA A 41 -4.40 -13.22 14.87
C ALA A 41 -3.59 -13.21 16.18
N GLY A 42 -3.01 -12.04 16.51
CA GLY A 42 -2.26 -11.82 17.75
C GLY A 42 -0.75 -11.92 17.59
N ALA A 43 -0.04 -11.55 18.66
CA ALA A 43 1.43 -11.54 18.67
C ALA A 43 2.03 -12.95 18.70
N THR A 44 3.20 -13.10 18.06
CA THR A 44 3.99 -14.35 18.13
C THR A 44 5.17 -14.22 19.07
N HIS A 45 5.60 -13.00 19.35
CA HIS A 45 6.78 -12.71 20.17
C HIS A 45 6.65 -11.34 20.82
N VAL A 46 7.38 -11.15 21.91
CA VAL A 46 7.48 -9.85 22.57
C VAL A 46 8.49 -8.99 21.82
N LYS A 47 8.04 -7.85 21.35
CA LYS A 47 8.87 -6.84 20.68
C LYS A 47 8.20 -5.49 20.82
N ASP A 48 8.85 -4.56 21.49
CA ASP A 48 8.40 -3.18 21.57
C ASP A 48 8.63 -2.44 20.25
N LEU A 49 7.83 -1.43 19.99
CA LEU A 49 8.06 -0.51 18.88
C LEU A 49 8.95 0.64 19.31
N PRO A 50 9.89 1.06 18.44
CA PRO A 50 10.66 2.26 18.69
C PRO A 50 9.76 3.51 18.65
N VAL A 51 10.13 4.53 19.41
CA VAL A 51 9.48 5.83 19.45
C VAL A 51 10.55 6.91 19.28
N GLY A 52 10.39 7.76 18.26
CA GLY A 52 11.32 8.83 17.97
C GLY A 52 10.90 10.17 18.58
N LYS A 53 11.40 11.25 17.99
CA LYS A 53 11.22 12.61 18.50
C LYS A 53 9.90 13.28 18.09
N HIS A 54 9.29 12.82 17.00
CA HIS A 54 8.09 13.45 16.46
C HIS A 54 6.81 12.86 17.06
N PRO A 55 5.70 13.59 17.08
CA PRO A 55 4.42 13.06 17.55
C PRO A 55 3.85 11.95 16.68
N LEU A 56 4.09 12.01 15.36
CA LEU A 56 3.61 11.02 14.41
C LEU A 56 4.66 9.92 14.26
N GLN A 57 4.32 8.72 14.68
CA GLN A 57 5.16 7.53 14.58
C GLN A 57 4.54 6.58 13.55
N LEU A 58 5.16 6.49 12.38
CA LEU A 58 4.72 5.59 11.30
C LEU A 58 5.53 4.30 11.35
N TYR A 59 4.84 3.17 11.38
CA TYR A 59 5.40 1.83 11.31
C TYR A 59 5.00 1.20 9.97
N SER A 60 5.95 1.10 9.04
CA SER A 60 5.63 0.80 7.66
C SER A 60 6.74 0.06 6.92
N GLN A 61 6.48 -0.26 5.67
CA GLN A 61 7.43 -0.71 4.66
C GLN A 61 6.99 -0.13 3.30
N GLY A 62 7.94 0.09 2.38
CA GLY A 62 7.72 0.69 1.05
C GLY A 62 6.89 -0.19 0.09
N THR A 63 5.82 -0.82 0.61
CA THR A 63 4.79 -1.48 -0.20
C THR A 63 3.79 -0.44 -0.70
N PRO A 64 2.96 -0.74 -1.71
CA PRO A 64 1.99 0.24 -2.20
C PRO A 64 1.09 0.84 -1.11
N ASN A 65 0.71 0.08 -0.07
CA ASN A 65 -0.09 0.62 1.03
C ASN A 65 0.72 1.52 1.98
N GLY A 66 1.97 1.19 2.25
CA GLY A 66 2.86 2.03 3.04
C GLY A 66 3.15 3.36 2.35
N VAL A 67 3.40 3.31 1.05
CA VAL A 67 3.69 4.48 0.20
C VAL A 67 2.54 5.50 0.19
N LYS A 68 1.27 5.08 0.30
CA LYS A 68 0.15 6.02 0.45
C LYS A 68 0.36 7.00 1.60
N VAL A 69 0.76 6.48 2.76
CA VAL A 69 0.90 7.26 3.99
C VAL A 69 2.15 8.13 3.96
N THR A 70 3.26 7.62 3.44
CA THR A 70 4.49 8.41 3.29
C THR A 70 4.33 9.54 2.27
N ILE A 71 3.59 9.31 1.16
CA ILE A 71 3.19 10.38 0.23
C ILE A 71 2.37 11.44 0.96
N MET A 72 1.34 11.05 1.72
CA MET A 72 0.50 12.00 2.45
C MET A 72 1.31 12.87 3.40
N LEU A 73 2.22 12.28 4.17
CA LEU A 73 3.05 13.02 5.12
C LEU A 73 4.02 13.98 4.40
N GLU A 74 4.68 13.54 3.34
CA GLU A 74 5.57 14.40 2.56
C GLU A 74 4.82 15.49 1.77
N GLU A 75 3.59 15.24 1.32
CA GLU A 75 2.73 16.27 0.71
C GLU A 75 2.28 17.31 1.75
N LEU A 76 1.97 16.90 2.97
CA LEU A 76 1.65 17.82 4.07
C LEU A 76 2.84 18.74 4.37
N LEU A 77 4.05 18.18 4.48
CA LEU A 77 5.27 18.95 4.69
C LEU A 77 5.56 19.90 3.52
N ALA A 78 5.39 19.45 2.27
CA ALA A 78 5.54 20.28 1.08
C ALA A 78 4.49 21.40 1.00
N ALA A 79 3.29 21.20 1.58
CA ALA A 79 2.24 22.20 1.70
C ALA A 79 2.46 23.18 2.86
N GLY A 80 3.54 23.03 3.66
CA GLY A 80 3.91 23.94 4.75
C GLY A 80 3.40 23.53 6.14
N HIS A 81 2.81 22.34 6.29
CA HIS A 81 2.41 21.81 7.60
C HIS A 81 3.62 21.24 8.35
N SER A 82 4.44 22.09 8.94
CA SER A 82 5.66 21.69 9.67
C SER A 82 5.40 20.80 10.89
N ASP A 83 4.19 20.81 11.42
CA ASP A 83 3.73 19.95 12.52
C ASP A 83 3.35 18.53 12.05
N ALA A 84 3.39 18.27 10.74
CA ALA A 84 3.29 16.95 10.14
C ALA A 84 4.61 16.17 10.12
N GLU A 85 5.68 16.69 10.72
CA GLU A 85 6.95 15.97 10.90
C GLU A 85 6.71 14.64 11.62
N TYR A 86 7.41 13.59 11.15
CA TYR A 86 7.16 12.22 11.57
C TYR A 86 8.44 11.39 11.63
N ASP A 87 8.39 10.32 12.42
CA ASP A 87 9.35 9.23 12.39
C ASP A 87 8.75 8.04 11.62
N ALA A 88 9.45 7.53 10.62
CA ALA A 88 9.06 6.35 9.85
C ALA A 88 10.01 5.19 10.15
N TRP A 89 9.49 4.20 10.86
CA TRP A 89 10.20 2.99 11.27
C TRP A 89 9.94 1.84 10.30
N LEU A 90 11.01 1.17 9.89
CA LEU A 90 10.91 0.05 8.96
C LEU A 90 10.41 -1.22 9.66
N ILE A 91 9.28 -1.72 9.24
CA ILE A 91 8.73 -3.02 9.65
C ILE A 91 9.01 -4.05 8.55
N ARG A 92 10.01 -4.89 8.76
CA ARG A 92 10.36 -5.96 7.81
C ARG A 92 9.33 -7.09 7.90
N ILE A 93 8.37 -7.08 6.98
CA ILE A 93 7.28 -8.08 6.99
C ILE A 93 7.77 -9.50 6.67
N GLY A 94 8.87 -9.64 5.90
CA GLY A 94 9.50 -10.93 5.64
C GLY A 94 10.08 -11.58 6.90
N ASP A 95 10.49 -10.77 7.88
CA ASP A 95 11.05 -11.23 9.16
C ASP A 95 9.98 -11.41 10.24
N GLY A 96 8.70 -11.19 9.93
CA GLY A 96 7.58 -11.32 10.84
C GLY A 96 7.46 -10.19 11.87
N ASN A 97 8.12 -9.05 11.67
CA ASN A 97 8.10 -7.91 12.61
C ASN A 97 6.69 -7.37 12.89
N GLN A 98 5.76 -7.53 11.94
CA GLN A 98 4.35 -7.16 12.09
C GLN A 98 3.59 -8.03 13.11
N PHE A 99 4.19 -9.13 13.59
CA PHE A 99 3.64 -10.02 14.61
C PHE A 99 4.26 -9.80 16.00
N GLY A 100 5.11 -8.79 16.17
CA GLY A 100 5.60 -8.37 17.49
C GLY A 100 4.48 -7.75 18.33
N SER A 101 4.53 -7.93 19.67
CA SER A 101 3.48 -7.47 20.59
C SER A 101 3.17 -5.97 20.41
N GLY A 102 4.18 -5.12 20.37
CA GLY A 102 3.99 -3.66 20.21
C GLY A 102 3.33 -3.29 18.89
N PHE A 103 3.65 -3.98 17.77
CA PHE A 103 2.98 -3.72 16.52
C PHE A 103 1.51 -4.17 16.54
N VAL A 104 1.22 -5.32 17.14
CA VAL A 104 -0.14 -5.85 17.28
C VAL A 104 -1.02 -4.93 18.13
N GLU A 105 -0.45 -4.25 19.13
CA GLU A 105 -1.16 -3.25 19.94
C GLU A 105 -1.58 -2.03 19.08
N VAL A 106 -0.74 -1.60 18.14
CA VAL A 106 -1.07 -0.52 17.23
C VAL A 106 -2.02 -1.00 16.12
N ASN A 107 -1.76 -2.16 15.54
CA ASN A 107 -2.62 -2.75 14.51
C ASN A 107 -2.92 -4.23 14.77
N PRO A 108 -4.10 -4.57 15.31
CA PRO A 108 -4.50 -5.94 15.60
C PRO A 108 -4.61 -6.84 14.36
N ASN A 109 -4.68 -6.24 13.15
CA ASN A 109 -4.67 -6.96 11.88
C ASN A 109 -3.25 -7.39 11.44
N SER A 110 -2.19 -6.94 12.16
CA SER A 110 -0.79 -7.26 11.84
C SER A 110 -0.41 -6.95 10.38
N LYS A 111 -0.87 -5.81 9.87
CA LYS A 111 -0.57 -5.32 8.51
C LYS A 111 0.00 -3.90 8.56
N ILE A 112 1.02 -3.64 7.76
CA ILE A 112 1.54 -2.29 7.54
C ILE A 112 0.66 -1.57 6.48
N PRO A 113 0.59 -0.24 6.54
CA PRO A 113 1.12 0.70 7.54
C PRO A 113 0.25 0.76 8.81
N ALA A 114 0.86 1.22 9.89
CA ALA A 114 0.19 1.58 11.14
C ALA A 114 0.79 2.90 11.66
N LEU A 115 -0.03 3.77 12.23
CA LEU A 115 0.36 5.08 12.75
C LEU A 115 -0.01 5.18 14.23
N MET A 116 0.89 5.74 15.05
CA MET A 116 0.61 6.20 16.39
C MET A 116 0.77 7.72 16.41
N ASP A 117 -0.27 8.44 16.79
CA ASP A 117 -0.21 9.87 17.02
C ASP A 117 -0.14 10.17 18.53
N HIS A 118 1.00 10.67 19.00
CA HIS A 118 1.21 11.03 20.39
C HIS A 118 0.66 12.41 20.76
N ARG A 119 0.18 13.20 19.77
CA ARG A 119 -0.49 14.48 19.96
C ARG A 119 -1.74 14.59 19.09
N PRO A 120 -2.78 13.78 19.36
CA PRO A 120 -4.04 13.87 18.62
C PRO A 120 -4.69 15.23 18.82
N LYS A 121 -5.51 15.65 17.85
CA LYS A 121 -6.12 16.99 17.81
C LYS A 121 -7.04 17.28 18.99
N ASP A 122 -7.62 16.26 19.59
CA ASP A 122 -8.47 16.36 20.78
C ASP A 122 -7.67 16.56 22.10
N GLY A 123 -6.33 16.52 22.05
CA GLY A 123 -5.46 16.62 23.21
C GLY A 123 -5.51 15.40 24.14
N GLY A 124 -6.11 14.30 23.68
CA GLY A 124 -6.26 13.07 24.45
C GLY A 124 -4.99 12.22 24.54
N LYS A 125 -5.17 10.97 24.93
CA LYS A 125 -4.08 9.97 24.95
C LYS A 125 -3.61 9.67 23.52
N PRO A 126 -2.39 9.11 23.37
CA PRO A 126 -1.92 8.66 22.06
C PRO A 126 -2.97 7.84 21.33
N LEU A 127 -3.17 8.16 20.06
CA LEU A 127 -4.19 7.56 19.21
C LEU A 127 -3.53 6.66 18.17
N ARG A 128 -3.90 5.38 18.16
CA ARG A 128 -3.53 4.46 17.10
C ARG A 128 -4.46 4.61 15.91
N VAL A 129 -3.89 4.62 14.71
CA VAL A 129 -4.64 4.61 13.46
C VAL A 129 -4.07 3.52 12.55
N PHE A 130 -4.90 2.62 12.09
CA PHE A 130 -4.52 1.56 11.15
C PHE A 130 -5.51 1.52 9.98
N GLU A 131 -5.21 0.72 8.94
CA GLU A 131 -5.74 0.79 7.59
C GLU A 131 -5.25 2.03 6.83
N SER A 132 -4.60 1.82 5.69
CA SER A 132 -3.96 2.92 4.94
C SER A 132 -4.95 4.02 4.54
N GLY A 133 -6.19 3.66 4.15
CA GLY A 133 -7.24 4.62 3.85
C GLY A 133 -7.70 5.43 5.06
N SER A 134 -7.84 4.78 6.22
CA SER A 134 -8.19 5.44 7.48
C SER A 134 -7.09 6.42 7.92
N ILE A 135 -5.82 6.05 7.76
CA ILE A 135 -4.69 6.94 8.06
C ILE A 135 -4.72 8.17 7.16
N LEU A 136 -5.00 8.01 5.86
CA LEU A 136 -5.15 9.15 4.95
C LEU A 136 -6.26 10.12 5.37
N VAL A 137 -7.44 9.59 5.71
CA VAL A 137 -8.57 10.41 6.19
C VAL A 137 -8.20 11.13 7.49
N TYR A 138 -7.63 10.40 8.45
CA TYR A 138 -7.21 10.96 9.74
C TYR A 138 -6.21 12.12 9.57
N LEU A 139 -5.18 11.94 8.77
CA LEU A 139 -4.18 12.98 8.53
C LEU A 139 -4.79 14.17 7.78
N ALA A 140 -5.64 13.92 6.77
CA ALA A 140 -6.33 14.98 6.06
C ALA A 140 -7.20 15.84 6.97
N GLU A 141 -7.93 15.24 7.89
CA GLU A 141 -8.78 15.94 8.87
C GLU A 141 -7.96 16.61 9.97
N LYS A 142 -6.87 15.98 10.41
CA LYS A 142 -5.96 16.56 11.40
C LYS A 142 -5.35 17.86 10.91
N PHE A 143 -4.87 17.91 9.67
CA PHE A 143 -4.18 19.05 9.08
C PHE A 143 -5.08 19.94 8.22
N GLY A 144 -6.32 19.53 7.92
CA GLY A 144 -7.24 20.30 7.08
C GLY A 144 -6.80 20.40 5.62
N ALA A 145 -6.14 19.38 5.08
CA ALA A 145 -5.56 19.37 3.75
C ALA A 145 -5.89 18.09 2.97
N PHE A 146 -5.92 18.17 1.63
CA PHE A 146 -6.10 17.06 0.69
C PHE A 146 -7.42 16.27 0.79
N LEU A 147 -8.37 16.73 1.59
CA LEU A 147 -9.74 16.23 1.61
C LEU A 147 -10.69 17.43 1.63
N PRO A 148 -11.50 17.63 0.59
CA PRO A 148 -12.45 18.74 0.54
C PRO A 148 -13.40 18.74 1.73
N THR A 149 -13.81 19.91 2.18
CA THR A 149 -14.82 20.09 3.24
C THR A 149 -16.22 20.26 2.68
N GLU A 150 -16.35 20.67 1.40
CA GLU A 150 -17.64 20.73 0.72
C GLU A 150 -18.18 19.31 0.53
N ALA A 151 -19.44 19.10 0.85
CA ALA A 151 -20.05 17.76 0.96
C ALA A 151 -19.94 16.92 -0.31
N ARG A 152 -20.18 17.51 -1.49
CA ARG A 152 -20.15 16.78 -2.78
C ARG A 152 -18.73 16.40 -3.16
N ALA A 153 -17.79 17.34 -3.11
CA ALA A 153 -16.39 17.10 -3.42
C ALA A 153 -15.75 16.13 -2.42
N ARG A 154 -16.11 16.24 -1.14
CA ARG A 154 -15.69 15.28 -0.10
C ARG A 154 -16.19 13.87 -0.40
N THR A 155 -17.48 13.76 -0.76
CA THR A 155 -18.09 12.45 -1.09
C THR A 155 -17.39 11.83 -2.29
N GLU A 156 -17.09 12.61 -3.31
CA GLU A 156 -16.38 12.11 -4.50
C GLU A 156 -14.97 11.61 -4.15
N ALA A 157 -14.21 12.36 -3.37
CA ALA A 157 -12.89 11.92 -2.90
C ALA A 157 -12.96 10.61 -2.08
N LEU A 158 -13.97 10.48 -1.22
CA LEU A 158 -14.18 9.26 -0.43
C LEU A 158 -14.67 8.08 -1.29
N ASN A 159 -15.50 8.30 -2.30
CA ASN A 159 -15.90 7.25 -3.24
C ASN A 159 -14.70 6.60 -3.89
N TRP A 160 -13.77 7.40 -4.40
CA TRP A 160 -12.55 6.90 -5.03
C TRP A 160 -11.55 6.30 -4.03
N LEU A 161 -11.47 6.85 -2.83
CA LEU A 161 -10.68 6.23 -1.76
C LEU A 161 -11.20 4.83 -1.43
N PHE A 162 -12.50 4.68 -1.19
CA PHE A 162 -13.09 3.37 -0.86
C PHE A 162 -13.11 2.42 -2.06
N TRP A 163 -13.28 2.93 -3.28
CA TRP A 163 -13.10 2.14 -4.48
C TRP A 163 -11.69 1.50 -4.51
N GLN A 164 -10.66 2.29 -4.20
CA GLN A 164 -9.29 1.78 -4.17
C GLN A 164 -9.09 0.72 -3.06
N MET A 165 -9.65 0.96 -1.87
CA MET A 165 -9.54 -0.03 -0.77
C MET A 165 -10.17 -1.37 -1.13
N GLY A 166 -11.30 -1.36 -1.82
CA GLY A 166 -12.00 -2.58 -2.26
C GLY A 166 -11.40 -3.22 -3.52
N SER A 167 -10.73 -2.46 -4.37
CA SER A 167 -10.25 -2.91 -5.69
C SER A 167 -8.79 -3.37 -5.69
N ALA A 168 -7.92 -2.75 -4.90
CA ALA A 168 -6.49 -3.08 -4.84
C ALA A 168 -6.19 -4.56 -4.50
N PRO A 169 -6.97 -5.27 -3.67
CA PRO A 169 -6.76 -6.69 -3.44
C PRO A 169 -6.82 -7.54 -4.71
N PHE A 170 -7.63 -7.18 -5.70
CA PHE A 170 -7.68 -7.88 -6.98
C PHE A 170 -6.41 -7.67 -7.81
N LEU A 171 -5.84 -6.47 -7.78
CA LEU A 171 -4.57 -6.17 -8.42
C LEU A 171 -3.41 -6.85 -7.68
N GLY A 172 -3.28 -6.65 -6.37
CA GLY A 172 -2.14 -7.13 -5.59
C GLY A 172 -2.22 -8.60 -5.21
N GLY A 173 -3.24 -8.97 -4.45
CA GLY A 173 -3.45 -10.34 -3.95
C GLY A 173 -3.98 -11.31 -5.00
N GLY A 174 -4.67 -10.80 -6.01
CA GLY A 174 -5.16 -11.57 -7.13
C GLY A 174 -4.14 -11.63 -8.27
N PHE A 175 -4.18 -10.67 -9.17
CA PHE A 175 -3.36 -10.65 -10.38
C PHE A 175 -1.85 -10.71 -10.07
N GLY A 176 -1.34 -9.78 -9.29
CA GLY A 176 0.09 -9.68 -8.98
C GLY A 176 0.63 -10.95 -8.33
N HIS A 177 -0.17 -11.58 -7.43
CA HIS A 177 0.22 -12.84 -6.83
C HIS A 177 0.35 -13.96 -7.87
N PHE A 178 -0.70 -14.23 -8.64
CA PHE A 178 -0.70 -15.36 -9.58
C PHE A 178 0.16 -15.11 -10.82
N TYR A 179 0.28 -13.86 -11.26
CA TYR A 179 1.12 -13.51 -12.41
C TYR A 179 2.61 -13.49 -12.06
N ALA A 180 3.00 -12.81 -10.97
CA ALA A 180 4.42 -12.58 -10.66
C ALA A 180 4.97 -13.50 -9.58
N TYR A 181 4.23 -13.74 -8.49
CA TYR A 181 4.80 -14.30 -7.27
C TYR A 181 4.52 -15.78 -7.04
N ALA A 182 3.42 -16.31 -7.55
CA ALA A 182 3.08 -17.71 -7.38
C ALA A 182 4.18 -18.61 -8.00
N PRO A 183 4.58 -19.69 -7.32
CA PRO A 183 5.63 -20.60 -7.80
C PRO A 183 5.20 -21.39 -9.04
N ILE A 184 3.89 -21.46 -9.31
CA ILE A 184 3.31 -22.09 -10.48
C ILE A 184 2.39 -21.11 -11.20
N LYS A 185 2.34 -21.19 -12.53
CA LYS A 185 1.42 -20.38 -13.34
C LYS A 185 0.10 -21.14 -13.49
N ILE A 186 -0.99 -20.52 -13.00
CA ILE A 186 -2.35 -21.06 -13.11
C ILE A 186 -3.12 -20.17 -14.09
N GLU A 187 -3.23 -20.62 -15.33
CA GLU A 187 -3.84 -19.85 -16.43
C GLU A 187 -5.22 -19.29 -16.06
N TYR A 188 -6.09 -20.10 -15.48
CA TYR A 188 -7.42 -19.67 -15.05
C TYR A 188 -7.36 -18.50 -14.06
N ALA A 189 -6.50 -18.58 -13.05
CA ALA A 189 -6.36 -17.52 -12.03
C ALA A 189 -5.79 -16.24 -12.66
N ILE A 190 -4.76 -16.36 -13.50
CA ILE A 190 -4.16 -15.22 -14.19
C ILE A 190 -5.19 -14.52 -15.06
N ASN A 191 -5.91 -15.26 -15.92
CA ASN A 191 -6.91 -14.70 -16.83
C ASN A 191 -8.08 -14.07 -16.06
N ARG A 192 -8.57 -14.73 -14.99
CA ARG A 192 -9.66 -14.19 -14.17
C ARG A 192 -9.32 -12.85 -13.55
N TYR A 193 -8.10 -12.70 -13.01
CA TYR A 193 -7.67 -11.46 -12.39
C TYR A 193 -7.16 -10.41 -13.40
N ALA A 194 -6.56 -10.82 -14.51
CA ALA A 194 -6.20 -9.92 -15.61
C ALA A 194 -7.43 -9.18 -16.15
N MET A 195 -8.54 -9.90 -16.38
CA MET A 195 -9.81 -9.31 -16.80
C MET A 195 -10.29 -8.24 -15.79
N GLU A 196 -10.22 -8.54 -14.49
CA GLU A 196 -10.65 -7.58 -13.46
C GLU A 196 -9.73 -6.35 -13.39
N VAL A 197 -8.41 -6.53 -13.48
CA VAL A 197 -7.46 -5.41 -13.48
C VAL A 197 -7.65 -4.53 -14.73
N LYS A 198 -7.82 -5.12 -15.90
CA LYS A 198 -8.13 -4.34 -17.12
C LYS A 198 -9.42 -3.55 -16.99
N ARG A 199 -10.47 -4.15 -16.40
CA ARG A 199 -11.71 -3.43 -16.11
C ARG A 199 -11.49 -2.25 -15.16
N GLN A 200 -10.67 -2.42 -14.11
CA GLN A 200 -10.33 -1.34 -13.18
C GLN A 200 -9.53 -0.24 -13.88
N MET A 201 -8.57 -0.58 -14.72
CA MET A 201 -7.81 0.40 -15.53
C MET A 201 -8.72 1.16 -16.50
N ASP A 202 -9.70 0.51 -17.13
CA ASP A 202 -10.67 1.17 -18.02
C ASP A 202 -11.57 2.14 -17.24
N VAL A 203 -12.02 1.77 -16.02
CA VAL A 203 -12.78 2.67 -15.14
C VAL A 203 -11.98 3.92 -14.81
N LEU A 204 -10.72 3.78 -14.43
CA LEU A 204 -9.83 4.92 -14.17
C LEU A 204 -9.61 5.76 -15.43
N ASN A 205 -9.36 5.12 -16.57
CA ASN A 205 -9.08 5.82 -17.82
C ASN A 205 -10.27 6.66 -18.30
N ARG A 206 -11.47 6.12 -18.24
CA ARG A 206 -12.72 6.86 -18.58
C ARG A 206 -12.95 8.02 -17.63
N HIS A 207 -12.77 7.82 -16.34
CA HIS A 207 -12.92 8.88 -15.35
C HIS A 207 -11.91 10.02 -15.57
N LEU A 208 -10.65 9.66 -15.78
CA LEU A 208 -9.57 10.63 -16.00
C LEU A 208 -9.59 11.30 -17.37
N ALA A 209 -10.43 10.83 -18.31
CA ALA A 209 -10.69 11.54 -19.57
C ALA A 209 -11.40 12.89 -19.34
N GLU A 210 -12.22 12.97 -18.30
CA GLU A 210 -13.03 14.14 -17.98
C GLU A 210 -12.51 14.89 -16.73
N ASN A 211 -11.58 14.31 -15.99
CA ASN A 211 -11.09 14.83 -14.73
C ASN A 211 -9.55 14.91 -14.71
N GLU A 212 -9.04 15.98 -14.13
CA GLU A 212 -7.59 16.14 -13.96
C GLU A 212 -7.03 15.17 -12.90
N TYR A 213 -7.74 15.03 -11.79
CA TYR A 213 -7.45 14.14 -10.67
C TYR A 213 -8.66 13.28 -10.32
N MET A 214 -8.50 12.36 -9.37
CA MET A 214 -9.55 11.42 -9.00
C MET A 214 -10.80 12.06 -8.38
N ALA A 215 -10.66 13.23 -7.75
CA ALA A 215 -11.79 13.98 -7.19
C ALA A 215 -12.12 15.26 -7.99
N GLY A 216 -11.86 15.26 -9.29
CA GLY A 216 -12.12 16.38 -10.20
C GLY A 216 -10.85 17.17 -10.52
N SER A 217 -10.84 18.48 -10.27
CA SER A 217 -9.71 19.36 -10.60
C SER A 217 -8.67 19.49 -9.48
N THR A 218 -8.86 18.82 -8.35
CA THR A 218 -8.02 18.98 -7.17
C THR A 218 -7.39 17.66 -6.76
N TYR A 219 -6.07 17.66 -6.54
CA TYR A 219 -5.32 16.55 -5.98
C TYR A 219 -5.76 16.26 -4.53
N THR A 220 -6.08 15.01 -4.23
CA THR A 220 -6.66 14.59 -2.94
C THR A 220 -6.07 13.27 -2.45
N ILE A 221 -6.49 12.85 -1.25
CA ILE A 221 -6.18 11.52 -0.70
C ILE A 221 -6.61 10.37 -1.61
N ALA A 222 -7.56 10.57 -2.53
CA ALA A 222 -7.94 9.57 -3.52
C ALA A 222 -6.79 9.28 -4.49
N ASP A 223 -6.13 10.33 -5.00
CA ASP A 223 -4.96 10.20 -5.85
C ASP A 223 -3.80 9.53 -5.12
N MET A 224 -3.54 9.95 -3.87
CA MET A 224 -2.50 9.37 -3.01
C MET A 224 -2.74 7.88 -2.76
N ALA A 225 -4.00 7.46 -2.67
CA ALA A 225 -4.36 6.06 -2.46
C ALA A 225 -4.19 5.20 -3.73
N ILE A 226 -4.57 5.75 -4.89
CA ILE A 226 -4.64 5.02 -6.16
C ILE A 226 -3.26 4.93 -6.83
N TRP A 227 -2.48 6.00 -6.79
CA TRP A 227 -1.21 6.11 -7.51
C TRP A 227 -0.20 5.00 -7.14
N PRO A 228 0.05 4.62 -5.87
CA PRO A 228 1.02 3.60 -5.53
C PRO A 228 0.70 2.21 -6.08
N TRP A 229 -0.53 1.96 -6.47
CA TRP A 229 -0.99 0.71 -7.07
C TRP A 229 -1.09 0.80 -8.59
N TYR A 230 -2.03 1.61 -9.08
CA TYR A 230 -2.38 1.69 -10.50
C TYR A 230 -1.40 2.55 -11.29
N GLY A 231 -0.88 3.62 -10.68
CA GLY A 231 0.14 4.46 -11.30
C GLY A 231 1.44 3.68 -11.52
N ARG A 232 1.88 2.89 -10.54
CA ARG A 232 3.08 2.05 -10.70
C ARG A 232 2.90 0.95 -11.75
N LEU A 233 1.71 0.37 -11.84
CA LEU A 233 1.39 -0.57 -12.91
C LEU A 233 1.46 0.12 -14.28
N ALA A 234 0.89 1.32 -14.40
CA ALA A 234 0.94 2.12 -15.62
C ALA A 234 2.37 2.53 -16.01
N LEU A 235 3.25 2.76 -15.04
CA LEU A 235 4.69 3.02 -15.26
C LEU A 235 5.51 1.75 -15.53
N LYS A 236 4.89 0.57 -15.56
CA LYS A 236 5.56 -0.74 -15.70
C LYS A 236 6.59 -1.01 -14.58
N ASP A 237 6.39 -0.42 -13.39
CA ASP A 237 7.22 -0.58 -12.19
C ASP A 237 6.55 -1.48 -11.14
N ALA A 238 5.73 -2.43 -11.58
CA ALA A 238 5.07 -3.39 -10.71
C ALA A 238 4.88 -4.74 -11.43
N TYR A 239 5.14 -5.82 -10.71
CA TYR A 239 4.89 -7.21 -11.15
C TYR A 239 5.64 -7.63 -12.43
N GLY A 240 6.89 -7.17 -12.60
CA GLY A 240 7.72 -7.54 -13.76
C GLY A 240 7.18 -6.93 -15.06
N ASP A 241 6.92 -7.77 -16.06
CA ASP A 241 6.39 -7.39 -17.36
C ASP A 241 4.85 -7.25 -17.43
N ALA A 242 4.20 -7.20 -16.27
CA ALA A 242 2.74 -7.11 -16.18
C ALA A 242 2.13 -5.93 -16.94
N GLY A 243 2.85 -4.79 -17.00
CA GLY A 243 2.40 -3.63 -17.76
C GLY A 243 2.26 -3.93 -19.26
N ASP A 244 3.20 -4.65 -19.83
CA ASP A 244 3.13 -5.08 -21.23
C ASP A 244 2.04 -6.14 -21.42
N PHE A 245 1.98 -7.13 -20.54
CA PHE A 245 0.95 -8.18 -20.57
C PHE A 245 -0.48 -7.59 -20.53
N LEU A 246 -0.70 -6.54 -19.76
CA LEU A 246 -2.00 -5.87 -19.62
C LEU A 246 -2.20 -4.74 -20.66
N SER A 247 -1.23 -4.45 -21.52
CA SER A 247 -1.25 -3.36 -22.50
C SER A 247 -1.56 -2.01 -21.84
N VAL A 248 -0.86 -1.67 -20.76
CA VAL A 248 -1.21 -0.46 -19.96
C VAL A 248 -1.00 0.85 -20.71
N ASP A 249 -0.24 0.84 -21.80
CA ASP A 249 -0.02 2.02 -22.67
C ASP A 249 -1.31 2.47 -23.39
N GLU A 250 -2.31 1.58 -23.52
CA GLU A 250 -3.61 1.91 -24.11
C GLU A 250 -4.46 2.86 -23.24
N TYR A 251 -4.14 3.01 -21.95
CA TYR A 251 -4.88 3.86 -21.02
C TYR A 251 -4.27 5.25 -20.95
N GLU A 252 -4.42 6.06 -22.00
CA GLU A 252 -3.75 7.35 -22.19
C GLU A 252 -3.99 8.34 -21.03
N HIS A 253 -5.22 8.40 -20.51
CA HIS A 253 -5.57 9.31 -19.42
C HIS A 253 -4.98 8.86 -18.09
N VAL A 254 -4.88 7.55 -17.84
CA VAL A 254 -4.15 7.00 -16.69
C VAL A 254 -2.66 7.32 -16.84
N GLN A 255 -2.08 7.17 -18.03
CA GLN A 255 -0.67 7.51 -18.29
C GLN A 255 -0.38 9.00 -18.01
N ARG A 256 -1.25 9.91 -18.47
CA ARG A 256 -1.14 11.35 -18.19
C ARG A 256 -1.15 11.60 -16.68
N TRP A 257 -2.20 11.14 -15.99
CA TRP A 257 -2.37 11.32 -14.56
C TRP A 257 -1.22 10.74 -13.74
N THR A 258 -0.78 9.55 -14.10
CA THR A 258 0.33 8.87 -13.43
C THR A 258 1.63 9.69 -13.46
N LYS A 259 1.97 10.25 -14.63
CA LYS A 259 3.14 11.12 -14.79
C LYS A 259 2.98 12.40 -13.99
N GLN A 260 1.82 13.06 -14.10
CA GLN A 260 1.52 14.30 -13.40
C GLN A 260 1.63 14.14 -11.87
N VAL A 261 1.04 13.09 -11.31
CA VAL A 261 1.13 12.80 -9.86
C VAL A 261 2.55 12.41 -9.46
N GLY A 262 3.23 11.60 -10.28
CA GLY A 262 4.61 11.16 -10.03
C GLY A 262 5.64 12.29 -9.99
N GLU A 263 5.37 13.42 -10.64
CA GLU A 263 6.27 14.58 -10.63
C GLU A 263 6.20 15.43 -9.34
N ARG A 264 5.20 15.22 -8.50
CA ARG A 264 5.06 15.95 -7.25
C ARG A 264 6.19 15.62 -6.27
N THR A 265 6.73 16.63 -5.61
CA THR A 265 7.85 16.46 -4.65
C THR A 265 7.48 15.52 -3.50
N GLY A 266 6.27 15.66 -2.94
CA GLY A 266 5.80 14.79 -1.87
C GLY A 266 5.66 13.32 -2.32
N VAL A 267 5.25 13.09 -3.56
CA VAL A 267 5.17 11.73 -4.14
C VAL A 267 6.57 11.13 -4.31
N LYS A 268 7.52 11.88 -4.90
CA LYS A 268 8.91 11.42 -5.08
C LYS A 268 9.57 11.06 -3.75
N ARG A 269 9.44 11.93 -2.75
CA ARG A 269 9.99 11.72 -1.40
C ARG A 269 9.28 10.55 -0.70
N GLY A 270 7.95 10.59 -0.64
CA GLY A 270 7.17 9.54 0.01
C GLY A 270 7.42 8.15 -0.57
N PHE A 271 7.71 8.05 -1.86
CA PHE A 271 8.05 6.80 -2.52
C PHE A 271 9.40 6.20 -2.08
N MET A 272 10.32 7.02 -1.58
CA MET A 272 11.62 6.57 -1.07
C MET A 272 11.55 5.98 0.34
N VAL A 273 10.64 6.49 1.18
CA VAL A 273 10.59 6.16 2.62
C VAL A 273 10.19 4.69 2.84
N ASN A 274 10.94 4.01 3.72
CA ASN A 274 10.80 2.60 4.05
C ASN A 274 10.92 1.64 2.85
N ARG A 275 11.53 2.10 1.76
CA ARG A 275 11.77 1.28 0.57
C ARG A 275 13.03 0.44 0.75
N THR A 276 12.89 -0.88 0.53
CA THR A 276 13.94 -1.89 0.74
C THR A 276 14.37 -2.59 -0.54
N SER A 277 13.89 -2.17 -1.71
CA SER A 277 14.16 -2.81 -3.00
C SER A 277 14.20 -1.80 -4.14
N GLY A 278 14.74 -2.24 -5.26
CA GLY A 278 14.97 -1.39 -6.43
C GLY A 278 16.32 -0.64 -6.35
N ASP A 279 16.44 0.46 -7.08
CA ASP A 279 17.66 1.27 -7.09
C ASP A 279 17.99 1.81 -5.68
N PRO A 280 19.18 1.53 -5.13
CA PRO A 280 19.61 2.04 -3.82
C PRO A 280 19.53 3.56 -3.70
N SER A 281 19.72 4.29 -4.81
CA SER A 281 19.62 5.75 -4.82
C SER A 281 18.22 6.26 -4.49
N SER A 282 17.19 5.43 -4.69
CA SER A 282 15.78 5.73 -4.42
C SER A 282 15.26 5.09 -3.13
N GLN A 283 16.16 4.61 -2.25
CA GLN A 283 15.79 3.98 -0.98
C GLN A 283 16.15 4.90 0.20
N LEU A 284 15.23 5.02 1.14
CA LEU A 284 15.43 5.59 2.45
C LEU A 284 14.76 4.65 3.47
N LEU A 285 15.56 3.83 4.17
CA LEU A 285 15.03 2.77 5.03
C LEU A 285 14.19 3.32 6.17
N GLU A 286 14.67 4.39 6.81
CA GLU A 286 13.95 5.10 7.86
C GLU A 286 14.05 6.60 7.64
N ARG A 287 13.03 7.34 8.05
CA ARG A 287 12.98 8.79 7.93
C ARG A 287 12.66 9.39 9.29
N HIS A 288 13.49 10.30 9.77
CA HIS A 288 13.36 10.97 11.06
C HIS A 288 13.45 12.50 10.97
N ASP A 289 13.92 13.02 9.85
CA ASP A 289 13.83 14.43 9.47
C ASP A 289 14.10 14.63 7.96
N ALA A 290 13.92 15.87 7.50
CA ALA A 290 14.08 16.21 6.09
C ALA A 290 15.49 15.97 5.55
N SER A 291 16.52 16.05 6.41
CA SER A 291 17.92 15.86 5.99
C SER A 291 18.26 14.40 5.61
N ASP A 292 17.43 13.45 6.01
CA ASP A 292 17.62 12.04 5.69
C ASP A 292 17.55 11.77 4.18
N PHE A 293 16.79 12.58 3.42
CA PHE A 293 16.75 12.49 1.96
C PHE A 293 18.07 12.86 1.29
N GLU A 294 18.87 13.72 1.93
CA GLU A 294 20.17 14.16 1.40
C GLU A 294 21.30 13.26 1.87
N THR A 295 21.31 12.96 3.16
CA THR A 295 22.41 12.22 3.80
C THR A 295 22.24 10.71 3.68
N LYS A 296 20.99 10.22 3.54
CA LYS A 296 20.64 8.78 3.54
C LYS A 296 21.27 8.03 4.71
N THR A 297 21.53 8.76 5.81
CA THR A 297 22.17 8.20 6.99
C THR A 297 21.15 7.42 7.81
N GLN A 298 21.24 6.11 7.66
CA GLN A 298 20.59 5.13 8.53
C GLN A 298 21.28 5.03 9.89
N ASP A 299 22.35 5.80 10.07
CA ASP A 299 23.25 5.74 11.23
C ASP A 299 22.79 6.62 12.40
N LYS A 300 21.84 7.52 12.19
CA LYS A 300 21.39 8.48 13.21
C LYS A 300 20.73 7.83 14.42
N PHE A 301 20.30 6.57 14.32
CA PHE A 301 19.59 5.83 15.36
C PHE A 301 20.15 4.42 15.62
N GLY A 302 21.47 4.24 15.46
CA GLY A 302 22.11 2.96 15.72
C GLY A 302 21.69 1.91 14.68
N GLY A 303 22.16 2.08 13.47
CA GLY A 303 21.78 1.29 12.31
C GLY A 303 21.78 -0.21 12.57
N ASP A 304 20.88 -0.90 11.88
CA ASP A 304 20.74 -2.35 11.90
C ASP A 304 22.11 -3.03 11.68
N PRO A 305 22.62 -3.82 12.65
CA PRO A 305 23.90 -4.52 12.49
C PRO A 305 23.94 -5.46 11.27
N ALA A 306 22.78 -5.86 10.74
CA ALA A 306 22.66 -6.71 9.57
C ALA A 306 22.92 -5.98 8.24
N ALA A 307 22.95 -4.65 8.23
CA ALA A 307 23.25 -3.86 7.02
C ALA A 307 24.77 -3.75 6.74
N LYS A 308 25.61 -4.36 7.58
CA LYS A 308 27.10 -4.34 7.46
C LYS A 308 27.69 -5.67 7.00
N ALA A 309 26.87 -6.62 6.53
CA ALA A 309 27.37 -7.90 6.02
C ALA A 309 27.20 -8.03 4.50
#